data_7d34d31637242e11366e80f5b0cd68ed
#
_entry.id   7d34d31637242e11366e80f5b0cd68ed
#
_cell.length_a   1.000
_cell.length_b   1.000
_cell.length_c   1.000
_cell.angle_alpha   90.00
_cell.angle_beta   90.00
_cell.angle_gamma   90.00
#
_symmetry.space_group_name_H-M   'P 1'
#
loop_
_entity.id
_entity.type
_entity.pdbx_description
1 polymer ?
#
loop_
_entity_poly.entity_id
_entity_poly.type
_entity_poly.pdbx_seq_one_letter_code
_entity_poly.pdbx_strand_id
1 'polypeptide(L)'
;MHVNAMNALLAAPRYTFEQLPREGSSQSLYFIIDRGRQPEAMSILYRVGEPMNTQPLFGNTDLAELASEGPLWLVAPWGSRLAAEAARLCAENGAGIALTAEDPAQALAHARWLLKANDGSGGQSLLSYHKASLWAALVYTAGDTANQLFGPWQNVYSPAPRNFGPQNGHWLAWNTDAQQPWNADGPAFNLPADTARVQARLGWVYWVDEQYAAFGEPEDERLPDITENLDVLLEHQIYEGRHLLKLAPVVNGPLFKTRPAMMAILQSKDDSFIKVERLMQ
;
A
#
# COMPACT_ATOMS: atom_id res chain seq x y z
N MET A 1 -1.66 14.52 -18.81
CA MET A 1 -2.27 13.22 -19.23
C MET A 1 -2.30 12.36 -17.96
N HIS A 2 -3.44 12.31 -17.25
CA HIS A 2 -3.54 11.51 -16.04
C HIS A 2 -3.59 10.04 -16.44
N VAL A 3 -2.48 9.34 -16.26
CA VAL A 3 -2.48 7.87 -16.33
C VAL A 3 -3.52 7.38 -15.33
N ASN A 4 -4.46 6.56 -15.78
CA ASN A 4 -5.37 5.92 -14.85
C ASN A 4 -4.52 4.95 -13.99
N ALA A 5 -4.16 5.40 -12.78
CA ALA A 5 -3.26 4.68 -11.88
C ALA A 5 -3.73 3.24 -11.60
N MET A 6 -5.06 3.01 -11.59
CA MET A 6 -5.61 1.66 -11.44
C MET A 6 -5.24 0.78 -12.65
N ASN A 7 -5.46 1.27 -13.88
CA ASN A 7 -5.09 0.49 -15.07
C ASN A 7 -3.58 0.25 -15.15
N ALA A 8 -2.77 1.25 -14.75
CA ALA A 8 -1.33 1.10 -14.68
C ALA A 8 -0.91 0.04 -13.65
N LEU A 9 -1.55 0.01 -12.47
CA LEU A 9 -1.30 -1.01 -11.45
C LEU A 9 -1.67 -2.41 -11.94
N LEU A 10 -2.83 -2.55 -12.60
CA LEU A 10 -3.32 -3.85 -13.11
C LEU A 10 -2.48 -4.37 -14.27
N ALA A 11 -1.94 -3.48 -15.11
CA ALA A 11 -1.08 -3.84 -16.24
C ALA A 11 0.41 -3.99 -15.85
N ALA A 12 0.80 -3.63 -14.63
CA ALA A 12 2.20 -3.65 -14.23
C ALA A 12 2.77 -5.08 -14.21
N PRO A 13 4.04 -5.26 -14.62
CA PRO A 13 4.71 -6.56 -14.55
C PRO A 13 4.72 -7.11 -13.13
N ARG A 14 4.49 -8.41 -12.99
CA ARG A 14 4.49 -9.15 -11.73
C ARG A 14 5.70 -10.06 -11.65
N TYR A 15 6.15 -10.26 -10.43
CA TYR A 15 7.30 -11.10 -10.13
C TYR A 15 6.98 -12.06 -8.98
N THR A 16 7.54 -13.27 -9.01
CA THR A 16 7.71 -14.03 -7.75
C THR A 16 8.83 -13.37 -6.95
N PHE A 17 8.91 -13.69 -5.66
CA PHE A 17 9.97 -13.09 -4.81
C PHE A 17 11.39 -13.45 -5.31
N GLU A 18 11.57 -14.66 -5.82
CA GLU A 18 12.84 -15.16 -6.36
C GLU A 18 13.23 -14.48 -7.69
N GLN A 19 12.25 -14.00 -8.44
CA GLN A 19 12.41 -13.36 -9.75
C GLN A 19 12.47 -11.83 -9.67
N LEU A 20 12.44 -11.24 -8.48
CA LEU A 20 12.55 -9.80 -8.33
C LEU A 20 13.81 -9.28 -9.03
N PRO A 21 13.69 -8.22 -9.87
CA PRO A 21 14.83 -7.64 -10.54
C PRO A 21 15.85 -7.14 -9.51
N ARG A 22 17.12 -7.47 -9.75
CA ARG A 22 18.24 -7.10 -8.89
C ARG A 22 19.11 -6.11 -9.63
N GLU A 23 19.06 -4.86 -9.23
CA GLU A 23 19.95 -3.82 -9.72
C GLU A 23 20.97 -3.47 -8.64
N GLY A 24 22.21 -3.19 -9.06
CA GLY A 24 23.28 -2.84 -8.14
C GLY A 24 23.97 -4.04 -7.46
N SER A 25 24.87 -3.73 -6.53
CA SER A 25 25.72 -4.69 -5.81
C SER A 25 25.14 -5.11 -4.44
N SER A 26 23.96 -4.66 -4.09
CA SER A 26 23.38 -4.94 -2.77
C SER A 26 23.18 -6.44 -2.54
N GLN A 27 23.82 -6.97 -1.51
CA GLN A 27 23.66 -8.36 -1.08
C GLN A 27 22.53 -8.55 -0.06
N SER A 28 21.92 -7.46 0.37
CA SER A 28 20.87 -7.44 1.40
C SER A 28 19.58 -6.83 0.89
N LEU A 29 18.49 -7.35 1.41
CA LEU A 29 17.17 -6.75 1.34
C LEU A 29 16.85 -6.08 2.67
N TYR A 30 16.18 -4.96 2.59
CA TYR A 30 15.61 -4.26 3.73
C TYR A 30 14.10 -4.38 3.67
N PHE A 31 13.48 -4.73 4.78
CA PHE A 31 12.03 -4.88 4.87
C PHE A 31 11.47 -3.87 5.85
N ILE A 32 10.32 -3.31 5.52
CA ILE A 32 9.50 -2.50 6.43
C ILE A 32 8.18 -3.25 6.60
N ILE A 33 7.98 -3.81 7.81
CA ILE A 33 6.84 -4.68 8.12
C ILE A 33 5.91 -3.95 9.08
N ASP A 34 4.64 -3.79 8.71
CA ASP A 34 3.58 -3.22 9.54
C ASP A 34 3.18 -4.21 10.65
N ARG A 35 3.58 -3.92 11.89
CA ARG A 35 3.23 -4.75 13.03
C ARG A 35 1.76 -4.68 13.41
N GLY A 36 1.04 -3.65 13.01
CA GLY A 36 -0.40 -3.60 13.18
C GLY A 36 -1.13 -4.65 12.34
N ARG A 37 -0.61 -4.96 11.14
CA ARG A 37 -1.11 -6.02 10.26
C ARG A 37 -0.45 -7.39 10.52
N GLN A 38 0.76 -7.40 11.09
CA GLN A 38 1.54 -8.60 11.41
C GLN A 38 2.03 -8.55 12.86
N PRO A 39 1.15 -8.67 13.86
CA PRO A 39 1.53 -8.55 15.28
C PRO A 39 2.54 -9.62 15.72
N GLU A 40 2.50 -10.79 15.09
CA GLU A 40 3.40 -11.91 15.38
C GLU A 40 4.72 -11.88 14.58
N ALA A 41 4.97 -10.83 13.77
CA ALA A 41 6.12 -10.78 12.86
C ALA A 41 7.43 -11.10 13.56
N MET A 42 7.71 -10.48 14.72
CA MET A 42 8.95 -10.72 15.46
C MET A 42 9.10 -12.18 15.88
N SER A 43 8.04 -12.79 16.40
CA SER A 43 8.09 -14.19 16.86
C SER A 43 8.24 -15.18 15.69
N ILE A 44 7.63 -14.86 14.54
CA ILE A 44 7.74 -15.66 13.31
C ILE A 44 9.17 -15.58 12.77
N LEU A 45 9.72 -14.38 12.62
CA LEU A 45 11.08 -14.16 12.12
C LEU A 45 12.13 -14.80 13.03
N TYR A 46 11.96 -14.70 14.36
CA TYR A 46 12.87 -15.32 15.33
C TYR A 46 12.92 -16.86 15.18
N ARG A 47 11.79 -17.49 14.88
CA ARG A 47 11.72 -18.95 14.67
C ARG A 47 12.45 -19.45 13.43
N VAL A 48 12.81 -18.57 12.48
CA VAL A 48 13.65 -18.95 11.32
C VAL A 48 15.02 -19.44 11.74
N GLY A 49 15.55 -18.95 12.88
CA GLY A 49 16.82 -19.39 13.44
C GLY A 49 18.06 -18.86 12.70
N GLU A 50 17.90 -17.79 11.91
CA GLU A 50 19.01 -17.07 11.27
C GLU A 50 19.36 -15.80 12.05
N PRO A 51 20.60 -15.28 11.96
CA PRO A 51 20.95 -13.99 12.56
C PRO A 51 20.02 -12.89 12.06
N MET A 52 19.44 -12.15 12.99
CA MET A 52 18.42 -11.15 12.68
C MET A 52 18.90 -9.75 13.11
N ASN A 53 18.92 -8.81 12.15
CA ASN A 53 19.19 -7.40 12.41
C ASN A 53 17.87 -6.63 12.22
N THR A 54 17.25 -6.27 13.34
CA THR A 54 15.96 -5.57 13.35
C THR A 54 16.01 -4.35 14.25
N GLN A 55 15.20 -3.36 13.91
CA GLN A 55 14.97 -2.21 14.77
C GLN A 55 13.58 -1.60 14.51
N PRO A 56 12.96 -0.96 15.52
CA PRO A 56 11.74 -0.19 15.29
C PRO A 56 12.00 0.97 14.32
N LEU A 57 11.17 1.11 13.30
CA LEU A 57 11.34 2.21 12.33
C LEU A 57 11.16 3.59 13.01
N PHE A 58 10.24 3.70 13.96
CA PHE A 58 10.01 4.93 14.73
C PHE A 58 11.12 5.23 15.76
N GLY A 59 12.02 4.27 16.04
CA GLY A 59 13.15 4.50 16.95
C GLY A 59 14.06 5.62 16.44
N ASN A 60 14.57 6.45 17.35
CA ASN A 60 15.38 7.63 17.06
C ASN A 60 14.69 8.66 16.14
N THR A 61 13.37 8.77 16.24
CA THR A 61 12.56 9.83 15.64
C THR A 61 11.71 10.48 16.73
N ASP A 62 11.00 11.54 16.42
CA ASP A 62 10.01 12.14 17.32
C ASP A 62 8.74 11.25 17.55
N LEU A 63 8.66 10.11 16.87
CA LEU A 63 7.67 9.06 17.10
C LEU A 63 8.20 7.93 18.02
N ALA A 64 9.35 8.12 18.69
CA ALA A 64 10.02 7.08 19.48
C ALA A 64 9.15 6.51 20.61
N GLU A 65 8.23 7.28 21.17
CA GLU A 65 7.26 6.81 22.17
C GLU A 65 6.32 5.72 21.61
N LEU A 66 6.06 5.74 20.29
CA LEU A 66 5.25 4.76 19.56
C LEU A 66 6.10 3.66 18.92
N ALA A 67 7.39 3.55 19.27
CA ALA A 67 8.30 2.61 18.63
C ALA A 67 7.87 1.13 18.79
N SER A 68 7.16 0.79 19.87
CA SER A 68 6.59 -0.55 20.07
C SER A 68 5.43 -0.89 19.14
N GLU A 69 4.74 0.10 18.62
CA GLU A 69 3.55 -0.05 17.76
C GLU A 69 3.86 0.19 16.27
N GLY A 70 4.93 0.93 16.00
CA GLY A 70 5.36 1.29 14.65
C GLY A 70 5.91 0.12 13.85
N PRO A 71 6.18 0.35 12.55
CA PRO A 71 6.72 -0.67 11.66
C PRO A 71 8.08 -1.18 12.11
N LEU A 72 8.38 -2.44 11.73
CA LEU A 72 9.66 -3.07 11.95
C LEU A 72 10.54 -2.86 10.72
N TRP A 73 11.78 -2.39 10.93
CA TRP A 73 12.86 -2.46 9.95
C TRP A 73 13.64 -3.75 10.16
N LEU A 74 13.85 -4.52 9.10
CA LEU A 74 14.63 -5.77 9.10
C LEU A 74 15.63 -5.75 7.96
N VAL A 75 16.85 -6.24 8.23
CA VAL A 75 17.87 -6.50 7.21
C VAL A 75 18.03 -8.00 7.06
N ALA A 76 17.95 -8.52 5.84
CA ALA A 76 18.13 -9.93 5.53
C ALA A 76 18.96 -10.12 4.25
N PRO A 77 19.90 -11.09 4.21
CA PRO A 77 20.62 -11.42 3.00
C PRO A 77 19.69 -11.92 1.88
N TRP A 78 19.98 -11.57 0.63
CA TRP A 78 19.30 -12.16 -0.51
C TRP A 78 19.37 -13.69 -0.49
N GLY A 79 18.25 -14.35 -0.76
CA GLY A 79 18.16 -15.81 -0.83
C GLY A 79 18.20 -16.53 0.52
N SER A 80 18.27 -15.81 1.65
CA SER A 80 18.15 -16.39 2.97
C SER A 80 16.71 -16.81 3.27
N ARG A 81 16.54 -17.76 4.20
CA ARG A 81 15.21 -18.14 4.69
C ARG A 81 14.53 -16.98 5.42
N LEU A 82 15.35 -16.13 6.09
CA LEU A 82 14.85 -14.92 6.74
C LEU A 82 14.24 -13.94 5.74
N ALA A 83 14.90 -13.71 4.58
CA ALA A 83 14.36 -12.86 3.52
C ALA A 83 13.07 -13.42 2.94
N ALA A 84 13.00 -14.73 2.68
CA ALA A 84 11.80 -15.39 2.17
C ALA A 84 10.63 -15.27 3.14
N GLU A 85 10.87 -15.46 4.44
CA GLU A 85 9.84 -15.34 5.47
C GLU A 85 9.39 -13.89 5.66
N ALA A 86 10.32 -12.92 5.65
CA ALA A 86 9.98 -11.50 5.68
C ALA A 86 9.14 -11.08 4.47
N ALA A 87 9.49 -11.57 3.28
CA ALA A 87 8.71 -11.33 2.08
C ALA A 87 7.29 -11.92 2.18
N ARG A 88 7.16 -13.13 2.71
CA ARG A 88 5.85 -13.75 2.97
C ARG A 88 5.00 -12.87 3.89
N LEU A 89 5.59 -12.39 5.01
CA LEU A 89 4.91 -11.50 5.96
C LEU A 89 4.47 -10.17 5.30
N CYS A 90 5.33 -9.57 4.46
CA CYS A 90 4.98 -8.35 3.74
C CYS A 90 3.82 -8.59 2.75
N ALA A 91 3.85 -9.72 2.01
CA ALA A 91 2.84 -10.05 1.02
C ALA A 91 1.50 -10.44 1.65
N GLU A 92 1.54 -11.04 2.83
CA GLU A 92 0.35 -11.40 3.59
C GLU A 92 -0.33 -10.14 4.12
N ASN A 93 -1.59 -9.93 3.74
CA ASN A 93 -2.38 -8.74 4.08
C ASN A 93 -1.77 -7.39 3.60
N GLY A 94 -0.85 -7.41 2.61
CA GLY A 94 -0.19 -6.19 2.17
C GLY A 94 0.54 -5.46 3.31
N ALA A 95 1.18 -6.23 4.21
CA ALA A 95 1.67 -5.74 5.49
C ALA A 95 3.07 -5.11 5.42
N GLY A 96 3.62 -4.85 4.24
CA GLY A 96 4.92 -4.21 4.16
C GLY A 96 5.49 -4.15 2.75
N ILE A 97 6.70 -3.62 2.67
CA ILE A 97 7.50 -3.50 1.44
C ILE A 97 8.91 -4.02 1.68
N ALA A 98 9.58 -4.39 0.59
CA ALA A 98 11.02 -4.66 0.61
C ALA A 98 11.75 -3.63 -0.27
N LEU A 99 13.04 -3.43 -0.04
CA LEU A 99 13.83 -2.48 -0.83
C LEU A 99 15.31 -2.89 -0.88
N THR A 100 16.03 -2.31 -1.83
CA THR A 100 17.50 -2.40 -1.93
C THR A 100 18.13 -1.01 -1.86
N ALA A 101 19.33 -0.95 -1.30
CA ALA A 101 20.17 0.25 -1.26
C ALA A 101 21.64 -0.16 -1.11
N GLU A 102 22.57 0.71 -1.50
CA GLU A 102 24.01 0.47 -1.33
C GLU A 102 24.47 0.70 0.11
N ASP A 103 23.97 1.79 0.72
CA ASP A 103 24.32 2.18 2.08
C ASP A 103 23.16 1.88 3.05
N PRO A 104 23.34 0.91 3.96
CA PRO A 104 22.32 0.55 4.95
C PRO A 104 21.91 1.70 5.87
N ALA A 105 22.85 2.56 6.25
CA ALA A 105 22.61 3.67 7.17
C ALA A 105 21.78 4.77 6.49
N GLN A 106 22.12 5.10 5.25
CA GLN A 106 21.34 6.05 4.46
C GLN A 106 19.95 5.50 4.13
N ALA A 107 19.85 4.20 3.83
CA ALA A 107 18.56 3.56 3.55
C ALA A 107 17.59 3.69 4.75
N LEU A 108 18.07 3.43 5.96
CA LEU A 108 17.27 3.57 7.17
C LEU A 108 16.98 5.05 7.50
N ALA A 109 17.96 5.93 7.33
CA ALA A 109 17.75 7.37 7.56
C ALA A 109 16.66 7.91 6.62
N HIS A 110 16.67 7.50 5.35
CA HIS A 110 15.62 7.86 4.39
C HIS A 110 14.26 7.26 4.78
N ALA A 111 14.23 6.00 5.21
CA ALA A 111 13.00 5.37 5.68
C ALA A 111 12.34 6.16 6.83
N ARG A 112 13.16 6.68 7.75
CA ARG A 112 12.70 7.53 8.86
C ARG A 112 12.28 8.92 8.42
N TRP A 113 13.04 9.51 7.50
CA TRP A 113 12.73 10.83 6.93
C TRP A 113 11.38 10.81 6.20
N LEU A 114 11.10 9.76 5.43
CA LEU A 114 9.86 9.62 4.66
C LEU A 114 8.62 9.34 5.54
N LEU A 115 8.78 9.08 6.85
CA LEU A 115 7.63 8.92 7.76
C LEU A 115 6.76 10.16 7.85
N LYS A 116 7.28 11.32 7.51
CA LYS A 116 6.55 12.59 7.54
C LYS A 116 6.61 13.29 6.20
N ALA A 117 5.48 13.78 5.75
CA ALA A 117 5.37 14.55 4.54
C ALA A 117 4.57 15.84 4.79
N ASN A 118 4.93 16.91 4.08
CA ASN A 118 4.10 18.08 3.98
C ASN A 118 2.89 17.76 3.11
N ASP A 119 1.70 17.92 3.65
CA ASP A 119 0.44 17.55 2.99
C ASP A 119 -0.27 18.71 2.29
N GLY A 120 0.37 19.88 2.26
CA GLY A 120 -0.18 21.10 1.67
C GLY A 120 -1.14 21.87 2.59
N SER A 121 -1.46 21.37 3.79
CA SER A 121 -2.30 22.07 4.77
C SER A 121 -1.52 23.08 5.64
N GLY A 122 -0.20 23.15 5.46
CA GLY A 122 0.71 23.91 6.30
C GLY A 122 1.28 23.12 7.48
N GLY A 123 0.98 21.83 7.57
CA GLY A 123 1.48 20.88 8.55
C GLY A 123 2.20 19.70 7.93
N GLN A 124 2.56 18.73 8.78
CA GLN A 124 3.11 17.45 8.36
C GLN A 124 2.20 16.32 8.80
N SER A 125 1.95 15.38 7.88
CA SER A 125 1.20 14.15 8.16
C SER A 125 2.13 12.94 8.24
N LEU A 126 1.77 11.99 9.11
CA LEU A 126 2.44 10.69 9.17
C LEU A 126 2.14 9.91 7.89
N LEU A 127 3.18 9.51 7.17
CA LEU A 127 3.10 8.80 5.91
C LEU A 127 3.36 7.31 6.10
N SER A 128 2.30 6.50 6.04
CA SER A 128 2.41 5.03 6.12
C SER A 128 2.80 4.43 4.76
N TYR A 129 3.88 4.92 4.16
CA TYR A 129 4.33 4.59 2.80
C TYR A 129 4.65 3.10 2.60
N HIS A 130 4.87 2.34 3.67
CA HIS A 130 5.05 0.89 3.65
C HIS A 130 3.78 0.09 3.30
N LYS A 131 2.62 0.75 3.21
CA LYS A 131 1.39 0.14 2.68
C LYS A 131 1.46 0.11 1.15
N ALA A 132 1.27 -1.07 0.56
CA ALA A 132 1.43 -1.28 -0.88
C ALA A 132 0.59 -0.32 -1.74
N SER A 133 -0.68 -0.07 -1.37
CA SER A 133 -1.56 0.86 -2.09
C SER A 133 -1.07 2.32 -2.03
N LEU A 134 -0.52 2.74 -0.87
CA LEU A 134 0.01 4.08 -0.72
C LEU A 134 1.35 4.22 -1.45
N TRP A 135 2.24 3.22 -1.38
CA TRP A 135 3.48 3.23 -2.14
C TRP A 135 3.21 3.37 -3.64
N ALA A 136 2.31 2.56 -4.19
CA ALA A 136 1.91 2.66 -5.59
C ALA A 136 1.34 4.05 -5.93
N ALA A 137 0.49 4.62 -5.06
CA ALA A 137 -0.05 5.97 -5.27
C ALA A 137 1.05 7.04 -5.29
N LEU A 138 2.01 6.96 -4.37
CA LEU A 138 3.17 7.86 -4.33
C LEU A 138 3.97 7.78 -5.63
N VAL A 139 4.31 6.58 -6.09
CA VAL A 139 5.08 6.41 -7.34
C VAL A 139 4.32 6.96 -8.55
N TYR A 140 3.02 6.67 -8.68
CA TYR A 140 2.23 7.17 -9.82
C TYR A 140 2.00 8.68 -9.80
N THR A 141 2.17 9.33 -8.67
CA THR A 141 1.96 10.78 -8.53
C THR A 141 3.24 11.58 -8.34
N ALA A 142 4.37 10.91 -8.08
CA ALA A 142 5.63 11.55 -7.73
C ALA A 142 6.15 12.53 -8.79
N GLY A 143 5.99 12.21 -10.09
CA GLY A 143 6.49 13.09 -11.16
C GLY A 143 7.94 13.54 -10.91
N ASP A 144 8.16 14.84 -10.89
CA ASP A 144 9.50 15.42 -10.65
C ASP A 144 10.05 15.17 -9.24
N THR A 145 9.21 14.73 -8.29
CA THR A 145 9.63 14.40 -6.92
C THR A 145 10.03 12.94 -6.73
N ALA A 146 10.02 12.13 -7.81
CA ALA A 146 10.37 10.71 -7.74
C ALA A 146 11.76 10.47 -7.11
N ASN A 147 12.75 11.30 -7.45
CA ASN A 147 14.08 11.21 -6.86
C ASN A 147 14.10 11.43 -5.34
N GLN A 148 13.24 12.31 -4.83
CA GLN A 148 13.09 12.50 -3.38
C GLN A 148 12.37 11.32 -2.74
N LEU A 149 11.36 10.74 -3.43
CA LEU A 149 10.62 9.59 -2.94
C LEU A 149 11.51 8.35 -2.78
N PHE A 150 12.35 8.07 -3.78
CA PHE A 150 13.26 6.92 -3.74
C PHE A 150 14.53 7.20 -2.91
N GLY A 151 15.04 8.43 -2.92
CA GLY A 151 16.25 8.82 -2.19
C GLY A 151 17.42 7.89 -2.50
N PRO A 152 18.03 7.24 -1.48
CA PRO A 152 19.14 6.30 -1.65
C PRO A 152 18.69 4.87 -2.01
N TRP A 153 17.39 4.61 -2.13
CA TRP A 153 16.87 3.29 -2.49
C TRP A 153 16.98 3.06 -3.99
N GLN A 154 17.54 1.92 -4.37
CA GLN A 154 17.69 1.53 -5.77
C GLN A 154 16.39 0.94 -6.33
N ASN A 155 15.82 -0.01 -5.58
CA ASN A 155 14.54 -0.61 -5.90
C ASN A 155 13.66 -0.66 -4.66
N VAL A 156 12.36 -0.55 -4.87
CA VAL A 156 11.34 -0.87 -3.87
C VAL A 156 10.44 -1.95 -4.45
N TYR A 157 10.12 -2.93 -3.64
CA TYR A 157 9.22 -4.03 -3.99
C TYR A 157 8.02 -3.98 -3.08
N SER A 158 6.84 -3.94 -3.66
CA SER A 158 5.59 -3.96 -2.90
C SER A 158 4.72 -5.12 -3.32
N PRO A 159 3.92 -5.68 -2.41
CA PRO A 159 2.92 -6.66 -2.78
C PRO A 159 1.96 -6.11 -3.84
N ALA A 160 1.59 -6.95 -4.79
CA ALA A 160 0.56 -6.69 -5.77
C ALA A 160 -0.80 -7.22 -5.30
N PRO A 161 -1.93 -6.72 -5.81
CA PRO A 161 -3.21 -7.41 -5.66
C PRO A 161 -3.09 -8.85 -6.18
N ARG A 162 -3.59 -9.83 -5.43
CA ARG A 162 -3.38 -11.27 -5.74
C ARG A 162 -4.30 -11.78 -6.83
N ASN A 163 -5.55 -11.29 -6.82
CA ASN A 163 -6.62 -11.80 -7.67
C ASN A 163 -6.81 -10.94 -8.93
N PHE A 164 -6.14 -9.80 -9.04
CA PHE A 164 -6.26 -8.86 -10.14
C PHE A 164 -4.93 -8.64 -10.86
N GLY A 165 -4.99 -8.43 -12.18
CA GLY A 165 -3.82 -8.25 -13.03
C GLY A 165 -3.11 -9.56 -13.39
N PRO A 166 -1.88 -9.52 -13.93
CA PRO A 166 -1.14 -10.71 -14.33
C PRO A 166 -0.90 -11.69 -13.19
N GLN A 167 -1.20 -12.97 -13.38
CA GLN A 167 -1.16 -14.02 -12.36
C GLN A 167 0.21 -14.73 -12.24
N ASN A 168 1.27 -14.16 -12.81
CA ASN A 168 2.61 -14.75 -12.83
C ASN A 168 3.49 -14.37 -11.63
N GLY A 169 2.94 -13.65 -10.66
CA GLY A 169 3.65 -13.24 -9.45
C GLY A 169 2.82 -12.32 -8.55
N HIS A 170 3.32 -12.08 -7.35
CA HIS A 170 2.63 -11.29 -6.32
C HIS A 170 3.40 -10.05 -5.86
N TRP A 171 4.44 -9.66 -6.63
CA TRP A 171 5.26 -8.50 -6.31
C TRP A 171 5.33 -7.55 -7.50
N LEU A 172 5.34 -6.26 -7.19
CA LEU A 172 5.65 -5.16 -8.09
C LEU A 172 7.07 -4.69 -7.78
N ALA A 173 7.81 -4.32 -8.84
CA ALA A 173 9.13 -3.71 -8.70
C ALA A 173 9.06 -2.24 -9.17
N TRP A 174 9.61 -1.36 -8.37
CA TRP A 174 9.63 0.08 -8.59
C TRP A 174 11.07 0.58 -8.51
N ASN A 175 11.50 1.39 -9.45
CA ASN A 175 12.80 2.03 -9.46
C ASN A 175 12.70 3.44 -10.03
N THR A 176 13.78 4.18 -9.96
CA THR A 176 13.93 5.46 -10.63
C THR A 176 15.25 5.49 -11.39
N ASP A 177 15.23 5.96 -12.62
CA ASP A 177 16.42 6.06 -13.47
C ASP A 177 17.40 7.15 -12.99
N ALA A 178 16.94 8.08 -12.19
CA ALA A 178 17.71 9.24 -11.77
C ALA A 178 18.04 9.16 -10.28
N GLN A 179 19.17 8.52 -9.95
CA GLN A 179 19.72 8.58 -8.61
C GLN A 179 20.37 9.96 -8.40
N GLN A 180 19.84 10.74 -7.48
CA GLN A 180 20.46 11.97 -7.01
C GLN A 180 20.99 11.78 -5.59
N PRO A 181 22.09 12.47 -5.20
CA PRO A 181 22.54 12.47 -3.83
C PRO A 181 21.40 12.91 -2.92
N TRP A 182 21.01 12.03 -1.99
CA TRP A 182 19.99 12.33 -0.99
C TRP A 182 20.63 12.88 0.28
N ASN A 183 19.95 13.85 0.91
CA ASN A 183 20.40 14.46 2.17
C ASN A 183 19.31 14.36 3.22
N ALA A 184 19.61 13.71 4.35
CA ALA A 184 18.71 13.57 5.49
C ALA A 184 18.27 14.91 6.13
N ASP A 185 19.14 15.93 6.03
CA ASP A 185 18.87 17.27 6.58
C ASP A 185 18.07 18.16 5.61
N GLY A 186 17.66 17.60 4.48
CA GLY A 186 16.83 18.29 3.48
C GLY A 186 15.41 18.59 3.99
N PRO A 187 14.66 19.44 3.26
CA PRO A 187 13.26 19.72 3.59
C PRO A 187 12.43 18.44 3.54
N ALA A 188 11.38 18.37 4.37
CA ALA A 188 10.46 17.23 4.36
C ALA A 188 9.86 16.97 2.97
N PHE A 189 9.52 15.72 2.68
CA PHE A 189 8.88 15.33 1.44
C PHE A 189 7.56 16.10 1.25
N ASN A 190 7.37 16.67 0.07
CA ASN A 190 6.10 17.31 -0.28
C ASN A 190 5.20 16.29 -0.96
N LEU A 191 4.08 15.96 -0.32
CA LEU A 191 3.10 15.03 -0.86
C LEU A 191 2.46 15.62 -2.13
N PRO A 192 2.55 14.97 -3.30
CA PRO A 192 1.89 15.44 -4.50
C PRO A 192 0.37 15.59 -4.28
N ALA A 193 -0.24 16.65 -4.80
CA ALA A 193 -1.63 17.01 -4.53
C ALA A 193 -2.64 15.89 -4.90
N ASP A 194 -2.33 15.11 -5.93
CA ASP A 194 -3.20 14.02 -6.39
C ASP A 194 -3.05 12.72 -5.60
N THR A 195 -2.06 12.61 -4.70
CA THR A 195 -1.74 11.35 -4.02
C THR A 195 -2.91 10.81 -3.22
N ALA A 196 -3.58 11.66 -2.45
CA ALA A 196 -4.72 11.23 -1.63
C ALA A 196 -5.84 10.62 -2.48
N ARG A 197 -6.17 11.24 -3.63
CA ARG A 197 -7.18 10.76 -4.55
C ARG A 197 -6.79 9.43 -5.21
N VAL A 198 -5.54 9.32 -5.67
CA VAL A 198 -5.03 8.09 -6.27
C VAL A 198 -4.96 6.98 -5.22
N GLN A 199 -4.49 7.30 -4.01
CA GLN A 199 -4.41 6.35 -2.91
C GLN A 199 -5.79 5.80 -2.49
N ALA A 200 -6.82 6.66 -2.42
CA ALA A 200 -8.18 6.21 -2.12
C ALA A 200 -8.64 5.16 -3.14
N ARG A 201 -8.44 5.42 -4.43
CA ARG A 201 -8.83 4.48 -5.50
C ARG A 201 -8.02 3.19 -5.49
N LEU A 202 -6.69 3.27 -5.35
CA LEU A 202 -5.86 2.07 -5.24
C LEU A 202 -6.13 1.31 -3.94
N GLY A 203 -6.45 2.02 -2.86
CA GLY A 203 -6.89 1.43 -1.60
C GLY A 203 -8.09 0.51 -1.78
N TRP A 204 -9.07 0.93 -2.59
CA TRP A 204 -10.22 0.08 -2.93
C TRP A 204 -9.81 -1.18 -3.71
N VAL A 205 -8.89 -1.07 -4.68
CA VAL A 205 -8.41 -2.25 -5.41
C VAL A 205 -7.82 -3.29 -4.45
N TYR A 206 -6.94 -2.87 -3.53
CA TYR A 206 -6.36 -3.79 -2.55
C TYR A 206 -7.40 -4.31 -1.55
N TRP A 207 -8.36 -3.48 -1.14
CA TRP A 207 -9.41 -3.92 -0.21
C TRP A 207 -10.37 -4.92 -0.86
N VAL A 208 -10.77 -4.71 -2.11
CA VAL A 208 -11.60 -5.67 -2.86
C VAL A 208 -10.83 -6.97 -3.08
N ASP A 209 -9.50 -6.89 -3.35
CA ASP A 209 -8.63 -8.06 -3.47
C ASP A 209 -8.58 -8.88 -2.15
N GLU A 210 -8.42 -8.22 -1.00
CA GLU A 210 -8.46 -8.85 0.32
C GLU A 210 -9.83 -9.52 0.60
N GLN A 211 -10.90 -9.00 0.03
CA GLN A 211 -12.28 -9.45 0.22
C GLN A 211 -12.87 -10.12 -1.03
N TYR A 212 -12.03 -10.64 -1.93
CA TYR A 212 -12.36 -11.09 -3.27
C TYR A 212 -13.59 -11.98 -3.36
N ALA A 213 -13.67 -13.00 -2.50
CA ALA A 213 -14.81 -13.93 -2.45
C ALA A 213 -16.13 -13.23 -2.05
N ALA A 214 -16.09 -12.23 -1.16
CA ALA A 214 -17.28 -11.49 -0.76
C ALA A 214 -17.88 -10.66 -1.89
N PHE A 215 -17.04 -10.21 -2.83
CA PHE A 215 -17.46 -9.51 -4.05
C PHE A 215 -17.85 -10.47 -5.20
N GLY A 216 -17.87 -11.80 -4.97
CA GLY A 216 -18.23 -12.78 -5.98
C GLY A 216 -17.16 -13.00 -7.05
N GLU A 217 -15.88 -12.85 -6.66
CA GLU A 217 -14.72 -13.09 -7.51
C GLU A 217 -14.75 -12.29 -8.83
N PRO A 218 -14.78 -10.95 -8.75
CA PRO A 218 -14.95 -10.11 -9.93
C PRO A 218 -13.70 -10.16 -10.84
N GLU A 219 -13.92 -10.01 -12.13
CA GLU A 219 -12.85 -9.83 -13.13
C GLU A 219 -12.30 -8.37 -13.08
N ASP A 220 -11.10 -8.17 -13.62
CA ASP A 220 -10.39 -6.88 -13.63
C ASP A 220 -11.25 -5.75 -14.20
N GLU A 221 -12.04 -6.04 -15.25
CA GLU A 221 -12.90 -5.09 -15.94
C GLU A 221 -14.02 -4.53 -15.05
N ARG A 222 -14.35 -5.24 -13.96
CA ARG A 222 -15.39 -4.83 -13.01
C ARG A 222 -14.87 -3.84 -11.96
N LEU A 223 -13.56 -3.80 -11.70
CA LEU A 223 -12.96 -2.95 -10.68
C LEU A 223 -13.30 -1.47 -10.79
N PRO A 224 -13.32 -0.83 -11.98
CA PRO A 224 -13.73 0.56 -12.10
C PRO A 224 -15.13 0.83 -11.55
N ASP A 225 -16.10 -0.02 -11.89
CA ASP A 225 -17.48 0.11 -11.43
C ASP A 225 -17.61 -0.15 -9.92
N ILE A 226 -16.93 -1.20 -9.43
CA ILE A 226 -16.91 -1.57 -8.01
C ILE A 226 -16.33 -0.42 -7.17
N THR A 227 -15.18 0.13 -7.58
CA THR A 227 -14.54 1.24 -6.85
C THR A 227 -15.39 2.51 -6.88
N GLU A 228 -16.06 2.81 -8.00
CA GLU A 228 -16.98 3.94 -8.08
C GLU A 228 -18.22 3.74 -7.21
N ASN A 229 -18.79 2.53 -7.15
CA ASN A 229 -19.90 2.21 -6.27
C ASN A 229 -19.49 2.34 -4.79
N LEU A 230 -18.28 1.92 -4.42
CA LEU A 230 -17.74 2.09 -3.06
C LEU A 230 -17.57 3.57 -2.71
N ASP A 231 -17.06 4.39 -3.62
CA ASP A 231 -16.95 5.85 -3.42
C ASP A 231 -18.33 6.46 -3.18
N VAL A 232 -19.34 6.07 -3.96
CA VAL A 232 -20.74 6.54 -3.78
C VAL A 232 -21.27 6.14 -2.39
N LEU A 233 -20.98 4.94 -1.88
CA LEU A 233 -21.38 4.54 -0.52
C LEU A 233 -20.76 5.46 0.54
N LEU A 234 -19.45 5.78 0.41
CA LEU A 234 -18.78 6.71 1.33
C LEU A 234 -19.39 8.12 1.27
N GLU A 235 -19.66 8.66 0.09
CA GLU A 235 -20.34 9.95 -0.11
C GLU A 235 -21.68 10.02 0.63
N HIS A 236 -22.36 8.87 0.76
CA HIS A 236 -23.63 8.73 1.48
C HIS A 236 -23.50 8.18 2.91
N GLN A 237 -22.29 8.32 3.51
CA GLN A 237 -21.98 7.99 4.92
C GLN A 237 -22.08 6.50 5.28
N ILE A 238 -21.94 5.60 4.30
CA ILE A 238 -21.81 4.16 4.52
C ILE A 238 -20.33 3.81 4.42
N TYR A 239 -19.60 3.83 5.54
CA TYR A 239 -18.15 3.64 5.60
C TYR A 239 -17.71 2.49 6.52
N GLU A 240 -18.63 1.88 7.28
CA GLU A 240 -18.29 0.76 8.15
C GLU A 240 -18.00 -0.49 7.31
N GLY A 241 -16.81 -1.11 7.48
CA GLY A 241 -16.37 -2.27 6.72
C GLY A 241 -17.40 -3.42 6.69
N ARG A 242 -18.09 -3.69 7.82
CA ARG A 242 -19.16 -4.69 7.87
C ARG A 242 -20.34 -4.37 6.95
N HIS A 243 -20.69 -3.09 6.79
CA HIS A 243 -21.77 -2.65 5.91
C HIS A 243 -21.35 -2.74 4.45
N LEU A 244 -20.11 -2.35 4.14
CA LEU A 244 -19.54 -2.47 2.79
C LEU A 244 -19.46 -3.94 2.36
N LEU A 245 -19.02 -4.85 3.25
CA LEU A 245 -18.99 -6.30 2.96
C LEU A 245 -20.39 -6.88 2.77
N LYS A 246 -21.37 -6.46 3.57
CA LYS A 246 -22.77 -6.87 3.38
C LYS A 246 -23.31 -6.44 2.02
N LEU A 247 -22.92 -5.26 1.54
CA LEU A 247 -23.30 -4.72 0.24
C LEU A 247 -22.44 -5.21 -0.92
N ALA A 248 -21.39 -6.02 -0.71
CA ALA A 248 -20.47 -6.44 -1.76
C ALA A 248 -21.17 -7.02 -3.02
N PRO A 249 -22.20 -7.90 -2.90
CA PRO A 249 -22.93 -8.39 -4.10
C PRO A 249 -23.67 -7.27 -4.86
N VAL A 250 -24.15 -6.23 -4.15
CA VAL A 250 -24.86 -5.10 -4.76
C VAL A 250 -23.87 -4.15 -5.41
N VAL A 251 -22.70 -3.95 -4.78
CA VAL A 251 -21.59 -3.13 -5.27
C VAL A 251 -20.97 -3.74 -6.54
N ASN A 252 -20.88 -5.06 -6.64
CA ASN A 252 -20.44 -5.75 -7.86
C ASN A 252 -21.48 -5.69 -9.02
N GLY A 253 -22.65 -5.12 -8.77
CA GLY A 253 -23.66 -4.86 -9.79
C GLY A 253 -23.34 -3.63 -10.68
N PRO A 254 -24.30 -3.18 -11.51
CA PRO A 254 -24.17 -1.95 -12.28
C PRO A 254 -23.95 -0.71 -11.39
N LEU A 255 -23.42 0.37 -11.97
CA LEU A 255 -23.18 1.63 -11.27
C LEU A 255 -24.45 2.13 -10.54
N PHE A 256 -24.31 2.51 -9.27
CA PHE A 256 -25.42 3.08 -8.49
C PHE A 256 -26.03 4.31 -9.17
N LYS A 257 -25.19 5.16 -9.77
CA LYS A 257 -25.61 6.36 -10.50
C LYS A 257 -26.56 6.07 -11.66
N THR A 258 -26.53 4.85 -12.21
CA THR A 258 -27.44 4.41 -13.28
C THR A 258 -28.73 3.75 -12.77
N ARG A 259 -28.89 3.61 -11.45
CA ARG A 259 -30.03 2.96 -10.79
C ARG A 259 -30.80 3.95 -9.91
N PRO A 260 -31.83 4.66 -10.44
CA PRO A 260 -32.53 5.72 -9.70
C PRO A 260 -33.10 5.27 -8.34
N ALA A 261 -33.61 4.04 -8.25
CA ALA A 261 -34.15 3.48 -7.01
C ALA A 261 -33.06 3.35 -5.92
N MET A 262 -31.86 2.89 -6.29
CA MET A 262 -30.71 2.78 -5.37
C MET A 262 -30.25 4.18 -4.93
N MET A 263 -30.15 5.12 -5.86
CA MET A 263 -29.78 6.50 -5.54
C MET A 263 -30.80 7.17 -4.62
N ALA A 264 -32.09 6.91 -4.79
CA ALA A 264 -33.13 7.43 -3.89
C ALA A 264 -32.97 6.92 -2.45
N ILE A 265 -32.58 5.63 -2.27
CA ILE A 265 -32.27 5.07 -0.95
C ILE A 265 -31.03 5.75 -0.36
N LEU A 266 -29.94 5.88 -1.14
CA LEU A 266 -28.69 6.48 -0.68
C LEU A 266 -28.85 7.94 -0.29
N GLN A 267 -29.68 8.71 -1.04
CA GLN A 267 -29.99 10.12 -0.78
C GLN A 267 -31.02 10.34 0.32
N SER A 268 -31.66 9.30 0.83
CA SER A 268 -32.62 9.42 1.94
C SER A 268 -31.95 9.97 3.21
N LYS A 269 -32.75 10.45 4.14
CA LYS A 269 -32.30 10.90 5.46
C LYS A 269 -32.18 9.74 6.48
N ASP A 270 -32.36 8.51 6.02
CA ASP A 270 -32.27 7.33 6.87
C ASP A 270 -30.83 7.14 7.39
N ASP A 271 -30.69 6.51 8.54
CA ASP A 271 -29.40 6.09 9.08
C ASP A 271 -28.71 5.07 8.16
N SER A 272 -27.40 5.00 8.21
CA SER A 272 -26.59 4.14 7.34
C SER A 272 -27.05 2.68 7.36
N PHE A 273 -27.37 2.12 8.54
CA PHE A 273 -27.81 0.74 8.66
C PHE A 273 -29.18 0.49 7.96
N ILE A 274 -30.11 1.46 8.02
CA ILE A 274 -31.42 1.37 7.33
C ILE A 274 -31.20 1.41 5.81
N LYS A 275 -30.32 2.30 5.33
CA LYS A 275 -29.96 2.35 3.92
C LYS A 275 -29.39 1.00 3.46
N VAL A 276 -28.49 0.39 4.23
CA VAL A 276 -27.90 -0.94 3.93
C VAL A 276 -28.98 -2.02 3.81
N GLU A 277 -29.93 -2.10 4.78
CA GLU A 277 -31.03 -3.08 4.73
C GLU A 277 -31.92 -2.89 3.48
N ARG A 278 -32.20 -1.63 3.10
CA ARG A 278 -33.03 -1.33 1.92
C ARG A 278 -32.31 -1.58 0.59
N LEU A 279 -30.98 -1.41 0.54
CA LEU A 279 -30.18 -1.71 -0.65
C LEU A 279 -30.05 -3.21 -0.91
N MET A 280 -30.27 -4.04 0.09
CA MET A 280 -30.24 -5.51 0.01
C MET A 280 -31.58 -6.15 -0.40
N GLN A 281 -32.68 -5.37 -0.43
CA GLN A 281 -34.00 -5.80 -0.89
C GLN A 281 -34.17 -5.69 -2.40
#